data_f27f88ee97c09ccbf4af77dc816901ff
#
_entry.id   f27f88ee97c09ccbf4af77dc816901ff
#
_cell.length_a   1.000
_cell.length_b   1.000
_cell.length_c   1.000
_cell.angle_alpha   90.00
_cell.angle_beta   90.00
_cell.angle_gamma   90.00
#
_symmetry.space_group_name_H-M   'P 1'
#
loop_
_entity.id
_entity.type
_entity.pdbx_description
1 polymer ?
#
loop_
_entity_poly.entity_id
_entity_poly.type
_entity_poly.pdbx_seq_one_letter_code
_entity_poly.pdbx_strand_id
1 'polypeptide(L)'
;MKKNFKRRDFLKKAGIGAAAATAVSSFPAPAIAADRIEVNCVATWGRGYPGLGTGGEAVSQRISDLSDGRIVVNHFAGGERVGPLDVFTEVTSGNAQMYNSADYYWVGQHPGWGFFAAVPFGMIATEINGWIRHGGGQELWDELGDEFGLKNFMAGNSGVQMGGWFNKEINSPDDFKGLKMRIPGLGGMMMSKLGLSVVGVPGGQIYENLINGTIDATEWVGPWNDERSRFYEAAKYYYWPGCHEPGTLITLGCNKSWLTSLSKTDQMIIEHASTVQNERMLTEYNANNGAALQRLVNLSLIHISEPTRRYAISYAVFCLK
;
A
#
# COMPACT_ATOMS: atom_id res chain seq x y z
N MET A 1 -26.94 -43.41 66.60
CA MET A 1 -25.47 -43.22 66.75
C MET A 1 -24.99 -42.23 65.71
N LYS A 2 -24.66 -40.96 66.10
CA LYS A 2 -24.13 -39.93 65.23
C LYS A 2 -22.59 -40.11 65.17
N LYS A 3 -22.06 -40.47 63.97
CA LYS A 3 -20.60 -40.49 63.73
C LYS A 3 -20.09 -39.04 63.59
N ASN A 4 -19.35 -38.56 64.56
CA ASN A 4 -18.64 -37.30 64.48
C ASN A 4 -17.48 -37.41 63.49
N PHE A 5 -17.63 -36.84 62.30
CA PHE A 5 -16.54 -36.66 61.34
C PHE A 5 -15.54 -35.59 61.89
N LYS A 6 -14.31 -36.00 62.21
CA LYS A 6 -13.29 -35.04 62.66
C LYS A 6 -12.73 -34.26 61.47
N ARG A 7 -12.67 -32.97 61.61
CA ARG A 7 -12.13 -32.00 60.59
C ARG A 7 -10.80 -32.44 59.96
N ARG A 8 -10.00 -33.15 60.78
CA ARG A 8 -8.67 -33.67 60.37
C ARG A 8 -8.72 -34.78 59.31
N ASP A 9 -9.79 -35.59 59.28
CA ASP A 9 -9.97 -36.65 58.31
C ASP A 9 -10.46 -36.13 56.97
N PHE A 10 -11.19 -35.02 56.97
CA PHE A 10 -11.56 -34.31 55.74
C PHE A 10 -10.34 -33.68 55.07
N LEU A 11 -9.48 -32.99 55.82
CA LEU A 11 -8.27 -32.35 55.28
C LEU A 11 -7.27 -33.35 54.71
N LYS A 12 -7.15 -34.55 55.30
CA LYS A 12 -6.28 -35.63 54.76
C LYS A 12 -6.81 -36.15 53.42
N LYS A 13 -8.12 -36.29 53.27
CA LYS A 13 -8.76 -36.75 52.01
C LYS A 13 -8.72 -35.65 50.92
N ALA A 14 -8.88 -34.35 51.30
CA ALA A 14 -8.76 -33.22 50.40
C ALA A 14 -7.32 -33.02 49.89
N GLY A 15 -6.29 -33.26 50.74
CA GLY A 15 -4.87 -33.16 50.37
C GLY A 15 -4.43 -34.21 49.33
N ILE A 16 -5.01 -35.40 49.36
CA ILE A 16 -4.70 -36.45 48.39
C ILE A 16 -5.37 -36.16 47.02
N GLY A 17 -6.57 -35.55 47.02
CA GLY A 17 -7.24 -35.12 45.80
C GLY A 17 -6.54 -33.93 45.10
N ALA A 18 -5.99 -32.99 45.87
CA ALA A 18 -5.24 -31.87 45.30
C ALA A 18 -3.88 -32.27 44.71
N ALA A 19 -3.21 -33.25 45.32
CA ALA A 19 -1.94 -33.76 44.77
C ALA A 19 -2.12 -34.54 43.46
N ALA A 20 -3.26 -35.23 43.26
CA ALA A 20 -3.59 -35.88 42.01
C ALA A 20 -4.01 -34.93 40.89
N ALA A 21 -4.65 -33.78 41.24
CA ALA A 21 -5.03 -32.76 40.27
C ALA A 21 -3.84 -31.93 39.75
N THR A 22 -2.79 -31.74 40.57
CA THR A 22 -1.59 -31.03 40.14
C THR A 22 -0.64 -31.92 39.30
N ALA A 23 -0.76 -33.22 39.34
CA ALA A 23 0.05 -34.13 38.51
C ALA A 23 -0.47 -34.28 37.07
N VAL A 24 -1.73 -33.87 36.79
CA VAL A 24 -2.32 -33.95 35.44
C VAL A 24 -2.06 -32.66 34.60
N SER A 25 -1.65 -31.58 35.27
CA SER A 25 -1.37 -30.30 34.58
C SER A 25 0.06 -30.10 34.08
N SER A 26 0.92 -31.10 34.22
CA SER A 26 2.33 -31.02 33.81
C SER A 26 2.72 -31.90 32.61
N PHE A 27 1.74 -32.36 31.83
CA PHE A 27 2.09 -32.79 30.47
C PHE A 27 2.27 -31.51 29.66
N PRO A 28 3.48 -31.13 29.24
CA PRO A 28 3.60 -30.12 28.21
C PRO A 28 2.80 -30.64 27.03
N ALA A 29 1.81 -29.84 26.60
CA ALA A 29 1.22 -30.07 25.29
C ALA A 29 2.40 -30.24 24.34
N PRO A 30 2.41 -31.27 23.47
CA PRO A 30 3.48 -31.36 22.49
C PRO A 30 3.45 -30.05 21.75
N ALA A 31 4.46 -29.21 21.96
CA ALA A 31 4.76 -28.12 21.06
C ALA A 31 5.07 -28.81 19.74
N ILE A 32 4.06 -28.99 18.89
CA ILE A 32 4.31 -29.20 17.48
C ILE A 32 4.98 -27.89 17.10
N ALA A 33 6.32 -27.91 17.03
CA ALA A 33 7.06 -26.85 16.39
C ALA A 33 6.57 -26.87 14.95
N ALA A 34 5.55 -26.07 14.67
CA ALA A 34 5.14 -25.84 13.30
C ALA A 34 6.37 -25.24 12.62
N ASP A 35 6.81 -25.86 11.53
CA ASP A 35 8.00 -25.42 10.82
C ASP A 35 7.86 -23.91 10.53
N ARG A 36 8.83 -23.15 11.02
CA ARG A 36 8.89 -21.70 10.85
C ARG A 36 9.14 -21.40 9.37
N ILE A 37 8.31 -20.56 8.80
CA ILE A 37 8.37 -20.13 7.39
C ILE A 37 8.97 -18.73 7.36
N GLU A 38 10.19 -18.60 6.86
CA GLU A 38 10.84 -17.31 6.63
C GLU A 38 10.45 -16.77 5.24
N VAL A 39 9.98 -15.52 5.21
CA VAL A 39 9.46 -14.87 4.01
C VAL A 39 10.14 -13.52 3.83
N ASN A 40 10.66 -13.24 2.64
CA ASN A 40 11.19 -11.93 2.30
C ASN A 40 10.14 -11.13 1.52
N CYS A 41 9.81 -9.95 2.03
CA CYS A 41 8.95 -8.97 1.39
C CYS A 41 9.79 -7.73 1.05
N VAL A 42 9.89 -7.39 -0.24
CA VAL A 42 10.59 -6.19 -0.71
C VAL A 42 9.58 -5.09 -1.05
N ALA A 43 9.85 -3.84 -0.70
CA ALA A 43 8.92 -2.75 -0.89
C ALA A 43 9.48 -1.61 -1.74
N THR A 44 8.60 -0.88 -2.39
CA THR A 44 8.96 0.29 -3.21
C THR A 44 9.26 1.52 -2.35
N TRP A 45 8.61 1.64 -1.19
CA TRP A 45 8.69 2.85 -0.37
C TRP A 45 9.62 2.70 0.82
N GLY A 46 10.20 3.83 1.23
CA GLY A 46 11.17 3.88 2.33
C GLY A 46 10.57 3.52 3.68
N ARG A 47 11.42 3.03 4.58
CA ARG A 47 11.05 2.64 5.94
C ARG A 47 10.39 3.78 6.71
N GLY A 48 9.28 3.47 7.40
CA GLY A 48 8.53 4.44 8.17
C GLY A 48 7.88 5.56 7.35
N TYR A 49 7.86 5.47 6.01
CA TYR A 49 7.18 6.49 5.19
C TYR A 49 5.67 6.38 5.40
N PRO A 50 4.99 7.47 5.81
CA PRO A 50 3.59 7.43 6.20
C PRO A 50 2.66 6.80 5.16
N GLY A 51 1.78 5.92 5.59
CA GLY A 51 0.82 5.22 4.74
C GLY A 51 1.47 4.16 3.84
N LEU A 52 2.33 4.55 2.92
CA LEU A 52 2.92 3.63 1.94
C LEU A 52 3.98 2.70 2.57
N GLY A 53 5.00 3.25 3.22
CA GLY A 53 6.05 2.46 3.89
C GLY A 53 5.53 1.75 5.13
N THR A 54 4.87 2.50 6.04
CA THR A 54 4.27 1.93 7.26
C THR A 54 3.18 0.90 6.95
N GLY A 55 2.47 1.03 5.83
CA GLY A 55 1.48 0.05 5.37
C GLY A 55 2.10 -1.27 4.95
N GLY A 56 3.23 -1.22 4.22
CA GLY A 56 4.01 -2.41 3.86
C GLY A 56 4.58 -3.13 5.09
N GLU A 57 5.11 -2.36 6.05
CA GLU A 57 5.57 -2.89 7.34
C GLU A 57 4.42 -3.53 8.12
N ALA A 58 3.25 -2.86 8.16
CA ALA A 58 2.09 -3.33 8.91
C ALA A 58 1.46 -4.59 8.32
N VAL A 59 1.38 -4.75 6.99
CA VAL A 59 0.89 -6.00 6.40
C VAL A 59 1.86 -7.15 6.68
N SER A 60 3.15 -6.90 6.60
CA SER A 60 4.19 -7.88 6.91
C SER A 60 4.10 -8.35 8.37
N GLN A 61 3.99 -7.42 9.30
CA GLN A 61 3.83 -7.73 10.73
C GLN A 61 2.52 -8.48 10.99
N ARG A 62 1.41 -8.08 10.35
CA ARG A 62 0.11 -8.72 10.53
C ARG A 62 0.08 -10.16 10.05
N ILE A 63 0.78 -10.49 8.96
CA ILE A 63 0.94 -11.89 8.51
C ILE A 63 1.64 -12.70 9.61
N SER A 64 2.70 -12.15 10.21
CA SER A 64 3.41 -12.81 11.30
C SER A 64 2.53 -12.98 12.54
N ASP A 65 1.80 -11.95 12.94
CA ASP A 65 0.91 -11.98 14.11
C ASP A 65 -0.24 -12.99 13.93
N LEU A 66 -0.92 -12.98 12.76
CA LEU A 66 -2.05 -13.88 12.47
C LEU A 66 -1.62 -15.36 12.37
N SER A 67 -0.35 -15.62 12.09
CA SER A 67 0.22 -16.98 12.06
C SER A 67 0.82 -17.41 13.39
N ASP A 68 0.64 -16.62 14.46
CA ASP A 68 1.26 -16.83 15.77
C ASP A 68 2.80 -16.98 15.68
N GLY A 69 3.42 -16.15 14.83
CA GLY A 69 4.87 -16.14 14.59
C GLY A 69 5.40 -17.31 13.75
N ARG A 70 4.52 -18.13 13.20
CA ARG A 70 4.93 -19.26 12.34
C ARG A 70 5.41 -18.79 10.97
N ILE A 71 4.74 -17.79 10.38
CA ILE A 71 5.22 -17.08 9.19
C ILE A 71 5.94 -15.82 9.66
N VAL A 72 7.23 -15.74 9.41
CA VAL A 72 8.05 -14.58 9.77
C VAL A 72 8.39 -13.81 8.51
N VAL A 73 7.84 -12.60 8.38
CA VAL A 73 8.07 -11.76 7.21
C VAL A 73 9.20 -10.78 7.50
N ASN A 74 10.31 -10.97 6.82
CA ASN A 74 11.43 -10.02 6.78
C ASN A 74 11.08 -8.92 5.76
N HIS A 75 10.69 -7.75 6.26
CA HIS A 75 10.33 -6.61 5.42
C HIS A 75 11.55 -5.77 5.08
N PHE A 76 11.82 -5.60 3.78
CA PHE A 76 12.86 -4.74 3.24
C PHE A 76 12.22 -3.53 2.56
N ALA A 77 12.43 -2.37 3.14
CA ALA A 77 11.95 -1.10 2.57
C ALA A 77 12.70 -0.75 1.28
N GLY A 78 12.17 0.20 0.52
CA GLY A 78 12.73 0.62 -0.76
C GLY A 78 14.21 1.02 -0.66
N GLY A 79 15.05 0.35 -1.43
CA GLY A 79 16.49 0.55 -1.45
C GLY A 79 17.29 -0.25 -0.41
N GLU A 80 16.66 -1.00 0.52
CA GLU A 80 17.38 -1.80 1.53
C GLU A 80 17.95 -3.11 0.96
N ARG A 81 17.29 -3.70 -0.01
CA ARG A 81 17.71 -4.96 -0.64
C ARG A 81 17.87 -4.84 -2.15
N VAL A 82 16.88 -4.22 -2.79
CA VAL A 82 16.86 -3.96 -4.24
C VAL A 82 16.43 -2.52 -4.50
N GLY A 83 16.63 -2.03 -5.71
CA GLY A 83 16.12 -0.73 -6.11
C GLY A 83 14.60 -0.64 -5.92
N PRO A 84 14.05 0.54 -5.58
CA PRO A 84 12.62 0.70 -5.30
C PRO A 84 11.69 0.24 -6.42
N LEU A 85 12.12 0.28 -7.67
CA LEU A 85 11.36 -0.14 -8.84
C LEU A 85 11.76 -1.54 -9.36
N ASP A 86 12.67 -2.24 -8.68
CA ASP A 86 13.14 -3.58 -9.06
C ASP A 86 12.42 -4.71 -8.30
N VAL A 87 11.53 -4.35 -7.37
CA VAL A 87 10.82 -5.31 -6.49
C VAL A 87 9.98 -6.33 -7.27
N PHE A 88 9.42 -5.94 -8.41
CA PHE A 88 8.69 -6.84 -9.30
C PHE A 88 9.60 -7.96 -9.84
N THR A 89 10.74 -7.58 -10.39
CA THR A 89 11.73 -8.52 -10.92
C THR A 89 12.27 -9.43 -9.83
N GLU A 90 12.51 -8.91 -8.62
CA GLU A 90 13.00 -9.67 -7.47
C GLU A 90 12.03 -10.80 -7.08
N VAL A 91 10.71 -10.55 -7.15
CA VAL A 91 9.68 -11.55 -6.81
C VAL A 91 9.38 -12.49 -7.97
N THR A 92 9.30 -11.99 -9.21
CA THR A 92 9.05 -12.84 -10.38
C THR A 92 10.20 -13.81 -10.66
N SER A 93 11.44 -13.41 -10.35
CA SER A 93 12.61 -14.31 -10.41
C SER A 93 12.75 -15.29 -9.25
N GLY A 94 11.88 -15.17 -8.22
CA GLY A 94 11.89 -16.03 -7.03
C GLY A 94 12.91 -15.68 -5.96
N ASN A 95 13.64 -14.55 -6.10
CA ASN A 95 14.64 -14.12 -5.11
C ASN A 95 13.99 -13.57 -3.81
N ALA A 96 12.76 -13.07 -3.90
CA ALA A 96 11.90 -12.76 -2.77
C ALA A 96 10.52 -13.40 -2.96
N GLN A 97 9.79 -13.59 -1.87
CA GLN A 97 8.48 -14.23 -1.89
C GLN A 97 7.36 -13.25 -2.15
N MET A 98 7.52 -12.00 -1.69
CA MET A 98 6.49 -10.98 -1.81
C MET A 98 7.09 -9.61 -2.13
N TYR A 99 6.27 -8.75 -2.78
CA TYR A 99 6.55 -7.32 -2.85
C TYR A 99 5.35 -6.51 -2.34
N ASN A 100 5.62 -5.29 -1.83
CA ASN A 100 4.61 -4.28 -1.58
C ASN A 100 4.87 -3.04 -2.45
N SER A 101 3.94 -2.75 -3.38
CA SER A 101 4.10 -1.73 -4.43
C SER A 101 2.76 -1.30 -5.00
N ALA A 102 2.81 -0.45 -6.04
CA ALA A 102 1.67 -0.12 -6.90
C ALA A 102 1.92 -0.67 -8.31
N ASP A 103 0.99 -1.44 -8.83
CA ASP A 103 1.20 -2.22 -10.05
C ASP A 103 1.41 -1.37 -11.32
N TYR A 104 0.95 -0.12 -11.32
CA TYR A 104 1.20 0.77 -12.46
C TYR A 104 2.70 1.03 -12.75
N TYR A 105 3.61 0.73 -11.81
CA TYR A 105 5.05 0.83 -12.08
C TYR A 105 5.52 -0.21 -13.11
N TRP A 106 4.73 -1.23 -13.34
CA TRP A 106 5.00 -2.34 -14.27
C TRP A 106 4.32 -2.20 -15.63
N VAL A 107 3.72 -1.04 -15.97
CA VAL A 107 3.08 -0.81 -17.28
C VAL A 107 4.05 -0.98 -18.46
N GLY A 108 5.35 -0.87 -18.21
CA GLY A 108 6.40 -1.20 -19.19
C GLY A 108 6.56 -2.70 -19.45
N GLN A 109 6.15 -3.56 -18.50
CA GLN A 109 6.13 -5.02 -18.66
C GLN A 109 4.85 -5.46 -19.38
N HIS A 110 3.71 -4.94 -18.92
CA HIS A 110 2.42 -5.13 -19.57
C HIS A 110 1.48 -3.97 -19.21
N PRO A 111 0.83 -3.30 -20.19
CA PRO A 111 -0.01 -2.12 -19.91
C PRO A 111 -1.21 -2.43 -19.01
N GLY A 112 -1.66 -3.68 -18.93
CA GLY A 112 -2.71 -4.16 -18.05
C GLY A 112 -2.47 -3.88 -16.56
N TRP A 113 -1.21 -3.82 -16.12
CA TRP A 113 -0.88 -3.53 -14.73
C TRP A 113 -1.43 -2.20 -14.22
N GLY A 114 -1.56 -1.20 -15.10
CA GLY A 114 -2.11 0.10 -14.73
C GLY A 114 -3.56 0.04 -14.27
N PHE A 115 -4.36 -0.91 -14.75
CA PHE A 115 -5.77 -1.04 -14.39
C PHE A 115 -5.97 -1.53 -12.94
N PHE A 116 -4.99 -2.21 -12.37
CA PHE A 116 -5.02 -2.71 -10.99
C PHE A 116 -4.39 -1.74 -9.98
N ALA A 117 -4.08 -0.53 -10.40
CA ALA A 117 -3.61 0.52 -9.51
C ALA A 117 -4.52 1.76 -9.60
N ALA A 118 -4.45 2.50 -10.73
CA ALA A 118 -5.30 3.68 -10.94
C ALA A 118 -5.51 3.94 -12.43
N VAL A 119 -6.75 4.27 -12.80
CA VAL A 119 -7.14 4.67 -14.15
C VAL A 119 -7.58 6.13 -14.10
N PRO A 120 -7.04 7.00 -14.97
CA PRO A 120 -7.50 8.38 -15.04
C PRO A 120 -9.02 8.48 -15.24
N PHE A 121 -9.69 9.30 -14.41
CA PHE A 121 -11.15 9.43 -14.34
C PHE A 121 -11.91 8.12 -14.02
N GLY A 122 -11.19 7.10 -13.58
CA GLY A 122 -11.74 5.80 -13.26
C GLY A 122 -12.34 5.71 -11.86
N MET A 123 -12.27 4.52 -11.30
CA MET A 123 -12.88 4.15 -10.03
C MET A 123 -12.21 4.83 -8.84
N ILE A 124 -13.02 5.35 -7.92
CA ILE A 124 -12.56 5.75 -6.59
C ILE A 124 -12.28 4.52 -5.71
N ALA A 125 -11.68 4.73 -4.53
CA ALA A 125 -11.25 3.62 -3.66
C ALA A 125 -12.34 2.59 -3.36
N THR A 126 -13.56 3.01 -3.10
CA THR A 126 -14.68 2.10 -2.82
C THR A 126 -15.14 1.32 -4.04
N GLU A 127 -15.07 1.93 -5.21
CA GLU A 127 -15.48 1.32 -6.48
C GLU A 127 -14.44 0.29 -6.95
N ILE A 128 -13.14 0.61 -6.91
CA ILE A 128 -12.09 -0.34 -7.29
C ILE A 128 -12.07 -1.54 -6.32
N ASN A 129 -12.28 -1.31 -5.02
CA ASN A 129 -12.41 -2.39 -4.05
C ASN A 129 -13.61 -3.29 -4.36
N GLY A 130 -14.75 -2.69 -4.76
CA GLY A 130 -15.95 -3.43 -5.18
C GLY A 130 -15.72 -4.24 -6.45
N TRP A 131 -15.07 -3.63 -7.44
CA TRP A 131 -14.72 -4.29 -8.71
C TRP A 131 -13.79 -5.48 -8.49
N ILE A 132 -12.70 -5.30 -7.74
CA ILE A 132 -11.76 -6.39 -7.45
C ILE A 132 -12.45 -7.55 -6.74
N ARG A 133 -13.31 -7.28 -5.74
CA ARG A 133 -13.91 -8.34 -4.91
C ARG A 133 -15.12 -9.01 -5.52
N HIS A 134 -15.91 -8.28 -6.30
CA HIS A 134 -17.25 -8.72 -6.71
C HIS A 134 -17.56 -8.47 -8.20
N GLY A 135 -16.69 -7.74 -8.90
CA GLY A 135 -16.89 -7.32 -10.28
C GLY A 135 -15.99 -8.01 -11.31
N GLY A 136 -15.35 -9.11 -10.95
CA GLY A 136 -14.45 -9.86 -11.86
C GLY A 136 -13.02 -9.29 -11.92
N GLY A 137 -12.71 -8.26 -11.12
CA GLY A 137 -11.39 -7.64 -11.14
C GLY A 137 -10.28 -8.57 -10.64
N GLN A 138 -10.56 -9.39 -9.62
CA GLN A 138 -9.56 -10.33 -9.11
C GLN A 138 -9.23 -11.42 -10.12
N GLU A 139 -10.21 -11.93 -10.85
CA GLU A 139 -10.03 -12.93 -11.89
C GLU A 139 -9.13 -12.40 -13.03
N LEU A 140 -9.38 -11.16 -13.47
CA LEU A 140 -8.55 -10.51 -14.49
C LEU A 140 -7.14 -10.23 -13.97
N TRP A 141 -7.01 -9.85 -12.68
CA TRP A 141 -5.71 -9.63 -12.06
C TRP A 141 -4.92 -10.93 -11.93
N ASP A 142 -5.60 -12.03 -11.64
CA ASP A 142 -5.01 -13.36 -11.58
C ASP A 142 -4.56 -13.84 -12.96
N GLU A 143 -5.37 -13.62 -14.01
CA GLU A 143 -5.02 -13.93 -15.38
C GLU A 143 -3.74 -13.21 -15.82
N LEU A 144 -3.66 -11.89 -15.59
CA LEU A 144 -2.44 -11.13 -15.86
C LEU A 144 -1.27 -11.59 -14.97
N GLY A 145 -1.52 -11.82 -13.68
CA GLY A 145 -0.50 -12.28 -12.74
C GLY A 145 0.10 -13.62 -13.13
N ASP A 146 -0.69 -14.51 -13.70
CA ASP A 146 -0.25 -15.84 -14.14
C ASP A 146 0.82 -15.78 -15.23
N GLU A 147 0.76 -14.79 -16.12
CA GLU A 147 1.79 -14.59 -17.15
C GLU A 147 3.17 -14.30 -16.53
N PHE A 148 3.20 -13.74 -15.30
CA PHE A 148 4.41 -13.34 -14.60
C PHE A 148 4.72 -14.22 -13.37
N GLY A 149 3.94 -15.28 -13.14
CA GLY A 149 4.10 -16.16 -11.99
C GLY A 149 3.74 -15.48 -10.65
N LEU A 150 2.78 -14.56 -10.67
CA LEU A 150 2.34 -13.79 -9.51
C LEU A 150 0.89 -14.13 -9.08
N LYS A 151 0.62 -13.97 -7.78
CA LYS A 151 -0.70 -13.81 -7.20
C LYS A 151 -0.73 -12.50 -6.43
N ASN A 152 -1.67 -11.63 -6.77
CA ASN A 152 -1.74 -10.29 -6.22
C ASN A 152 -2.95 -10.13 -5.31
N PHE A 153 -2.78 -9.35 -4.24
CA PHE A 153 -3.81 -9.00 -3.26
C PHE A 153 -3.84 -7.49 -3.04
N MET A 154 -5.04 -6.95 -2.80
CA MET A 154 -5.21 -5.58 -2.33
C MET A 154 -4.60 -5.44 -0.93
N ALA A 155 -3.61 -4.56 -0.76
CA ALA A 155 -2.90 -4.36 0.50
C ALA A 155 -2.81 -2.89 0.94
N GLY A 156 -3.57 -2.03 0.30
CA GLY A 156 -3.67 -0.62 0.62
C GLY A 156 -4.43 0.17 -0.44
N ASN A 157 -4.88 1.35 -0.07
CA ASN A 157 -5.42 2.32 -1.01
C ASN A 157 -5.13 3.73 -0.48
N SER A 158 -4.58 4.61 -1.32
CA SER A 158 -4.26 5.99 -0.93
C SER A 158 -5.47 6.93 -1.00
N GLY A 159 -6.60 6.47 -1.51
CA GLY A 159 -7.73 7.32 -1.83
C GLY A 159 -7.46 8.21 -3.04
N VAL A 160 -8.27 9.26 -3.18
CA VAL A 160 -8.10 10.23 -4.25
C VAL A 160 -6.86 11.09 -4.00
N GLN A 161 -6.07 11.28 -5.05
CA GLN A 161 -4.83 12.04 -4.98
C GLN A 161 -5.02 13.52 -5.36
N MET A 162 -3.98 14.32 -5.09
CA MET A 162 -3.88 15.69 -5.57
C MET A 162 -3.37 15.73 -7.01
N GLY A 163 -3.67 16.81 -7.73
CA GLY A 163 -3.27 17.00 -9.12
C GLY A 163 -1.75 17.18 -9.32
N GLY A 164 -1.04 17.52 -8.26
CA GLY A 164 0.42 17.62 -8.24
C GLY A 164 0.97 19.00 -7.94
N TRP A 165 2.29 19.06 -7.90
CA TRP A 165 3.13 20.21 -7.61
C TRP A 165 3.83 20.71 -8.87
N PHE A 166 3.79 22.03 -9.09
CA PHE A 166 4.33 22.64 -10.30
C PHE A 166 5.19 23.87 -9.95
N ASN A 167 6.28 24.07 -10.70
CA ASN A 167 7.14 25.25 -10.57
C ASN A 167 6.55 26.47 -11.26
N LYS A 168 5.58 26.31 -12.16
CA LYS A 168 4.83 27.39 -12.79
C LYS A 168 3.33 27.19 -12.63
N GLU A 169 2.58 28.26 -12.77
CA GLU A 169 1.12 28.23 -12.79
C GLU A 169 0.61 27.54 -14.06
N ILE A 170 -0.43 26.71 -13.91
CA ILE A 170 -1.09 25.98 -14.98
C ILE A 170 -2.48 26.57 -15.15
N ASN A 171 -2.70 27.32 -16.20
CA ASN A 171 -3.97 27.99 -16.52
C ASN A 171 -4.68 27.37 -17.71
N SER A 172 -3.96 26.64 -18.54
CA SER A 172 -4.48 26.02 -19.76
C SER A 172 -3.71 24.74 -20.08
N PRO A 173 -4.26 23.90 -20.98
CA PRO A 173 -3.56 22.73 -21.49
C PRO A 173 -2.24 23.02 -22.17
N ASP A 174 -2.11 24.16 -22.78
CA ASP A 174 -0.89 24.56 -23.47
C ASP A 174 0.28 24.73 -22.47
N ASP A 175 -0.01 25.00 -21.21
CA ASP A 175 0.97 25.13 -20.14
C ASP A 175 1.66 23.81 -19.79
N PHE A 176 1.08 22.68 -20.16
CA PHE A 176 1.72 21.37 -19.98
C PHE A 176 2.80 21.07 -21.03
N LYS A 177 2.76 21.73 -22.19
CA LYS A 177 3.68 21.42 -23.29
C LYS A 177 5.14 21.64 -22.89
N GLY A 178 5.93 20.59 -23.03
CA GLY A 178 7.36 20.61 -22.73
C GLY A 178 7.73 20.55 -21.25
N LEU A 179 6.76 20.59 -20.31
CA LEU A 179 7.06 20.38 -18.89
C LEU A 179 7.58 18.97 -18.66
N LYS A 180 8.67 18.87 -17.92
CA LYS A 180 9.19 17.59 -17.42
C LYS A 180 8.49 17.27 -16.12
N MET A 181 7.62 16.28 -16.15
CA MET A 181 6.85 15.89 -14.95
C MET A 181 7.10 14.44 -14.57
N ARG A 182 7.36 14.21 -13.30
CA ARG A 182 7.30 12.86 -12.74
C ARG A 182 5.83 12.51 -12.53
N ILE A 183 5.35 11.54 -13.28
CA ILE A 183 4.01 10.96 -13.15
C ILE A 183 4.02 9.54 -13.70
N PRO A 184 3.68 8.50 -12.89
CA PRO A 184 3.72 7.11 -13.32
C PRO A 184 2.44 6.66 -14.02
N GLY A 185 2.45 5.42 -14.48
CA GLY A 185 1.29 4.66 -14.88
C GLY A 185 0.49 5.26 -16.05
N LEU A 186 -0.81 4.96 -16.05
CA LEU A 186 -1.73 5.44 -17.09
C LEU A 186 -1.91 6.96 -17.05
N GLY A 187 -1.76 7.58 -15.86
CA GLY A 187 -1.73 9.04 -15.70
C GLY A 187 -0.61 9.67 -16.54
N GLY A 188 0.60 9.13 -16.45
CA GLY A 188 1.72 9.57 -17.28
C GLY A 188 1.48 9.39 -18.77
N MET A 189 0.93 8.26 -19.18
CA MET A 189 0.55 7.99 -20.58
C MET A 189 -0.51 8.98 -21.08
N MET A 190 -1.50 9.32 -20.29
CA MET A 190 -2.51 10.33 -20.60
C MET A 190 -1.86 11.70 -20.76
N MET A 191 -1.09 12.15 -19.76
CA MET A 191 -0.49 13.48 -19.74
C MET A 191 0.54 13.69 -20.86
N SER A 192 1.23 12.63 -21.31
CA SER A 192 2.12 12.70 -22.46
C SER A 192 1.39 13.10 -23.74
N LYS A 193 0.08 12.77 -23.87
CA LYS A 193 -0.75 13.20 -25.02
C LYS A 193 -1.04 14.70 -25.02
N LEU A 194 -0.92 15.35 -23.85
CA LEU A 194 -1.03 16.81 -23.70
C LEU A 194 0.31 17.52 -23.94
N GLY A 195 1.36 16.78 -24.27
CA GLY A 195 2.69 17.34 -24.58
C GLY A 195 3.63 17.41 -23.39
N LEU A 196 3.29 16.79 -22.24
CA LEU A 196 4.23 16.62 -21.14
C LEU A 196 5.38 15.67 -21.53
N SER A 197 6.58 15.97 -21.01
CA SER A 197 7.71 15.07 -20.98
C SER A 197 7.67 14.26 -19.69
N VAL A 198 7.19 13.02 -19.74
CA VAL A 198 7.06 12.14 -18.57
C VAL A 198 8.43 11.59 -18.17
N VAL A 199 8.77 11.69 -16.89
CA VAL A 199 10.03 11.23 -16.31
C VAL A 199 9.77 10.19 -15.23
N GLY A 200 10.41 9.04 -15.32
CA GLY A 200 10.36 7.98 -14.29
C GLY A 200 11.38 8.23 -13.20
N VAL A 201 10.92 8.60 -12.00
CA VAL A 201 11.77 8.84 -10.82
C VAL A 201 11.17 8.13 -9.61
N PRO A 202 11.95 7.34 -8.85
CA PRO A 202 11.52 6.79 -7.57
C PRO A 202 11.10 7.88 -6.59
N GLY A 203 10.09 7.61 -5.75
CA GLY A 203 9.51 8.59 -4.83
C GLY A 203 10.52 9.32 -3.94
N GLY A 204 11.51 8.59 -3.41
CA GLY A 204 12.55 9.17 -2.55
C GLY A 204 13.49 10.17 -3.24
N GLN A 205 13.47 10.25 -4.57
CA GLN A 205 14.34 11.15 -5.36
C GLN A 205 13.58 12.38 -5.90
N ILE A 206 12.27 12.45 -5.73
CA ILE A 206 11.43 13.52 -6.33
C ILE A 206 11.86 14.89 -5.82
N TYR A 207 12.02 15.07 -4.51
CA TYR A 207 12.38 16.36 -3.90
C TYR A 207 13.66 16.94 -4.50
N GLU A 208 14.72 16.15 -4.59
CA GLU A 208 15.99 16.58 -5.16
C GLU A 208 15.87 16.92 -6.64
N ASN A 209 15.10 16.13 -7.40
CA ASN A 209 14.88 16.39 -8.83
C ASN A 209 14.06 17.66 -9.10
N LEU A 210 13.13 18.03 -8.20
CA LEU A 210 12.43 19.31 -8.24
C LEU A 210 13.35 20.48 -7.93
N ILE A 211 14.17 20.38 -6.85
CA ILE A 211 15.09 21.46 -6.42
C ILE A 211 16.14 21.75 -7.48
N ASN A 212 16.72 20.73 -8.09
CA ASN A 212 17.78 20.92 -9.09
C ASN A 212 17.25 21.17 -10.52
N GLY A 213 15.91 21.18 -10.73
CA GLY A 213 15.28 21.46 -12.02
C GLY A 213 15.39 20.32 -13.04
N THR A 214 15.71 19.10 -12.61
CA THR A 214 15.64 17.91 -13.48
C THR A 214 14.22 17.63 -13.90
N ILE A 215 13.26 17.88 -12.99
CA ILE A 215 11.82 17.89 -13.26
C ILE A 215 11.21 19.25 -12.88
N ASP A 216 10.19 19.68 -13.60
CA ASP A 216 9.47 20.94 -13.41
C ASP A 216 8.21 20.75 -12.56
N ALA A 217 7.72 19.51 -12.49
CA ALA A 217 6.50 19.13 -11.79
C ALA A 217 6.54 17.69 -11.33
N THR A 218 5.68 17.38 -10.35
CA THR A 218 5.43 16.01 -9.91
C THR A 218 3.99 15.86 -9.42
N GLU A 219 3.39 14.70 -9.62
CA GLU A 219 2.36 14.20 -8.74
C GLU A 219 3.00 13.34 -7.65
N TRP A 220 2.23 13.06 -6.57
CA TRP A 220 2.69 12.09 -5.59
C TRP A 220 1.50 11.35 -4.97
N VAL A 221 0.95 11.78 -3.86
CA VAL A 221 -0.21 11.14 -3.25
C VAL A 221 -1.25 12.19 -2.84
N GLY A 222 -0.99 12.89 -1.76
CA GLY A 222 -1.90 13.85 -1.21
C GLY A 222 -1.27 14.60 -0.05
N PRO A 223 -2.00 15.52 0.59
CA PRO A 223 -1.43 16.50 1.51
C PRO A 223 -0.55 15.91 2.60
N TRP A 224 -0.93 14.76 3.16
CA TRP A 224 -0.16 14.13 4.24
C TRP A 224 1.23 13.64 3.80
N ASN A 225 1.29 12.94 2.67
CA ASN A 225 2.57 12.48 2.11
C ASN A 225 3.37 13.62 1.49
N ASP A 226 2.71 14.55 0.83
CA ASP A 226 3.32 15.67 0.13
C ASP A 226 3.95 16.65 1.12
N GLU A 227 3.28 16.91 2.25
CA GLU A 227 3.85 17.65 3.40
C GLU A 227 5.10 16.94 3.94
N ARG A 228 5.04 15.63 4.16
CA ARG A 228 6.16 14.81 4.65
C ARG A 228 7.36 14.86 3.70
N SER A 229 7.09 14.90 2.40
CA SER A 229 8.12 15.00 1.35
C SER A 229 8.61 16.42 1.11
N ARG A 230 8.01 17.43 1.78
CA ARG A 230 8.41 18.83 1.71
C ARG A 230 8.37 19.43 0.30
N PHE A 231 7.48 18.94 -0.57
CA PHE A 231 7.41 19.45 -1.96
C PHE A 231 7.06 20.93 -2.04
N TYR A 232 6.37 21.48 -1.02
CA TYR A 232 6.09 22.91 -0.88
C TYR A 232 7.35 23.81 -0.82
N GLU A 233 8.52 23.25 -0.53
CA GLU A 233 9.79 24.00 -0.58
C GLU A 233 10.39 24.01 -1.97
N ALA A 234 10.04 23.02 -2.81
CA ALA A 234 10.59 22.80 -4.13
C ALA A 234 9.70 23.32 -5.26
N ALA A 235 8.37 23.40 -5.05
CA ALA A 235 7.39 23.83 -6.05
C ALA A 235 6.33 24.74 -5.41
N LYS A 236 5.84 25.71 -6.17
CA LYS A 236 5.00 26.80 -5.65
C LYS A 236 3.50 26.58 -5.82
N TYR A 237 3.10 25.74 -6.78
CA TYR A 237 1.70 25.57 -7.18
C TYR A 237 1.27 24.15 -6.90
N TYR A 238 0.19 24.00 -6.15
CA TYR A 238 -0.39 22.73 -5.75
C TYR A 238 -1.82 22.63 -6.24
N TYR A 239 -2.15 21.58 -6.98
CA TYR A 239 -3.42 21.47 -7.68
C TYR A 239 -4.28 20.34 -7.17
N TRP A 240 -5.60 20.56 -7.27
CA TRP A 240 -6.68 19.62 -7.02
C TRP A 240 -7.72 19.74 -8.15
N PRO A 241 -8.43 18.68 -8.56
CA PRO A 241 -8.28 17.26 -8.15
C PRO A 241 -7.22 16.51 -8.93
N GLY A 242 -6.77 15.35 -8.35
CA GLY A 242 -5.91 14.41 -9.04
C GLY A 242 -6.69 13.44 -9.92
N CYS A 243 -7.16 13.90 -11.06
CA CYS A 243 -7.96 13.10 -11.99
C CYS A 243 -7.23 11.86 -12.53
N HIS A 244 -5.91 11.83 -12.44
CA HIS A 244 -5.06 10.72 -12.88
C HIS A 244 -5.11 9.52 -11.93
N GLU A 245 -5.37 9.76 -10.62
CA GLU A 245 -5.41 8.73 -9.57
C GLU A 245 -6.58 8.96 -8.60
N PRO A 246 -7.82 8.61 -8.98
CA PRO A 246 -8.99 8.82 -8.13
C PRO A 246 -9.10 7.82 -6.97
N GLY A 247 -8.32 6.72 -6.99
CA GLY A 247 -8.35 5.70 -5.93
C GLY A 247 -7.24 4.69 -6.13
N THR A 248 -6.00 5.03 -5.73
CA THR A 248 -4.82 4.22 -6.05
C THR A 248 -4.72 3.01 -5.14
N LEU A 249 -4.82 1.83 -5.73
CA LEU A 249 -4.67 0.55 -5.06
C LEU A 249 -3.18 0.22 -4.86
N ILE A 250 -2.87 -0.27 -3.68
CA ILE A 250 -1.54 -0.76 -3.30
C ILE A 250 -1.60 -2.29 -3.22
N THR A 251 -0.60 -2.91 -3.81
CA THR A 251 -0.53 -4.36 -4.02
C THR A 251 0.42 -5.03 -3.04
N LEU A 252 0.02 -6.20 -2.53
CA LEU A 252 0.92 -7.24 -2.07
C LEU A 252 0.99 -8.30 -3.19
N GLY A 253 2.08 -8.30 -3.96
CA GLY A 253 2.33 -9.31 -4.99
C GLY A 253 3.14 -10.46 -4.42
N CYS A 254 2.67 -11.68 -4.63
CA CYS A 254 3.29 -12.90 -4.13
C CYS A 254 3.80 -13.76 -5.29
N ASN A 255 4.99 -14.34 -5.17
CA ASN A 255 5.41 -15.40 -6.06
C ASN A 255 4.41 -16.56 -5.98
N LYS A 256 3.75 -16.88 -7.11
CA LYS A 256 2.63 -17.83 -7.13
C LYS A 256 3.06 -19.24 -6.76
N SER A 257 4.22 -19.69 -7.22
CA SER A 257 4.74 -21.02 -6.92
C SER A 257 5.02 -21.18 -5.42
N TRP A 258 5.64 -20.18 -4.80
CA TRP A 258 5.83 -20.15 -3.36
C TRP A 258 4.50 -20.12 -2.62
N LEU A 259 3.58 -19.21 -2.96
CA LEU A 259 2.31 -19.06 -2.27
C LEU A 259 1.49 -20.37 -2.31
N THR A 260 1.44 -21.03 -3.48
CA THR A 260 0.70 -22.29 -3.64
C THR A 260 1.35 -23.48 -2.93
N SER A 261 2.63 -23.41 -2.57
CA SER A 261 3.29 -24.42 -1.73
C SER A 261 2.88 -24.37 -0.27
N LEU A 262 2.31 -23.24 0.19
CA LEU A 262 1.81 -23.06 1.54
C LEU A 262 0.49 -23.82 1.77
N SER A 263 0.18 -24.07 3.04
CA SER A 263 -1.13 -24.59 3.42
C SER A 263 -2.25 -23.60 3.04
N LYS A 264 -3.47 -24.10 2.84
CA LYS A 264 -4.63 -23.22 2.55
C LYS A 264 -4.86 -22.20 3.66
N THR A 265 -4.62 -22.57 4.92
CA THR A 265 -4.70 -21.65 6.05
C THR A 265 -3.67 -20.51 5.93
N ASP A 266 -2.45 -20.80 5.52
CA ASP A 266 -1.42 -19.79 5.35
C ASP A 266 -1.71 -18.84 4.20
N GLN A 267 -2.20 -19.36 3.09
CA GLN A 267 -2.68 -18.55 1.97
C GLN A 267 -3.79 -17.59 2.42
N MET A 268 -4.76 -18.08 3.21
CA MET A 268 -5.84 -17.25 3.77
C MET A 268 -5.31 -16.19 4.76
N ILE A 269 -4.31 -16.50 5.58
CA ILE A 269 -3.67 -15.52 6.48
C ILE A 269 -3.10 -14.35 5.67
N ILE A 270 -2.37 -14.63 4.59
CA ILE A 270 -1.77 -13.60 3.73
C ILE A 270 -2.87 -12.74 3.08
N GLU A 271 -3.89 -13.36 2.51
CA GLU A 271 -5.03 -12.68 1.88
C GLU A 271 -5.78 -11.78 2.87
N HIS A 272 -6.12 -12.31 4.07
CA HIS A 272 -6.86 -11.53 5.07
C HIS A 272 -6.01 -10.43 5.70
N ALA A 273 -4.71 -10.65 5.92
CA ALA A 273 -3.80 -9.60 6.35
C ALA A 273 -3.78 -8.43 5.36
N SER A 274 -3.71 -8.74 4.07
CA SER A 274 -3.73 -7.76 2.98
C SER A 274 -5.06 -7.00 2.93
N THR A 275 -6.18 -7.72 3.03
CA THR A 275 -7.52 -7.14 3.05
C THR A 275 -7.70 -6.12 4.18
N VAL A 276 -7.27 -6.48 5.40
CA VAL A 276 -7.34 -5.57 6.55
C VAL A 276 -6.43 -4.37 6.35
N GLN A 277 -5.27 -4.56 5.75
CA GLN A 277 -4.35 -3.44 5.48
C GLN A 277 -4.90 -2.49 4.44
N ASN A 278 -5.60 -2.97 3.42
CA ASN A 278 -6.25 -2.13 2.41
C ASN A 278 -7.23 -1.13 3.04
N GLU A 279 -8.08 -1.59 3.95
CA GLU A 279 -9.04 -0.75 4.66
C GLU A 279 -8.34 0.23 5.62
N ARG A 280 -7.35 -0.24 6.38
CA ARG A 280 -6.62 0.59 7.34
C ARG A 280 -5.87 1.71 6.66
N MET A 281 -5.19 1.46 5.56
CA MET A 281 -4.46 2.49 4.83
C MET A 281 -5.41 3.58 4.31
N LEU A 282 -6.53 3.21 3.70
CA LEU A 282 -7.52 4.17 3.20
C LEU A 282 -8.04 5.08 4.33
N THR A 283 -8.39 4.49 5.47
CA THR A 283 -8.90 5.25 6.62
C THR A 283 -7.82 6.14 7.25
N GLU A 284 -6.57 5.71 7.27
CA GLU A 284 -5.42 6.49 7.72
C GLU A 284 -5.20 7.73 6.84
N TYR A 285 -5.23 7.58 5.51
CA TYR A 285 -5.14 8.71 4.57
C TYR A 285 -6.30 9.69 4.77
N ASN A 286 -7.53 9.19 4.87
CA ASN A 286 -8.71 10.03 5.09
C ASN A 286 -8.64 10.82 6.40
N ALA A 287 -8.07 10.24 7.46
CA ALA A 287 -7.91 10.89 8.74
C ALA A 287 -6.82 11.98 8.72
N ASN A 288 -5.76 11.82 7.94
CA ASN A 288 -4.58 12.69 8.01
C ASN A 288 -4.54 13.78 6.93
N ASN A 289 -5.10 13.52 5.74
CA ASN A 289 -5.01 14.44 4.61
C ASN A 289 -5.61 15.82 4.89
N GLY A 290 -6.77 15.88 5.57
CA GLY A 290 -7.43 17.17 5.86
C GLY A 290 -6.60 18.09 6.75
N ALA A 291 -6.03 17.55 7.82
CA ALA A 291 -5.17 18.30 8.73
C ALA A 291 -3.84 18.73 8.07
N ALA A 292 -3.26 17.86 7.24
CA ALA A 292 -2.06 18.17 6.48
C ALA A 292 -2.32 19.29 5.45
N LEU A 293 -3.44 19.23 4.74
CA LEU A 293 -3.84 20.28 3.81
C LEU A 293 -3.95 21.65 4.51
N GLN A 294 -4.59 21.69 5.68
CA GLN A 294 -4.70 22.94 6.44
C GLN A 294 -3.32 23.51 6.85
N ARG A 295 -2.36 22.66 7.21
CA ARG A 295 -0.99 23.10 7.50
C ARG A 295 -0.29 23.63 6.25
N LEU A 296 -0.41 22.94 5.12
CA LEU A 296 0.15 23.37 3.85
C LEU A 296 -0.41 24.73 3.42
N VAL A 297 -1.73 24.97 3.54
CA VAL A 297 -2.38 26.26 3.26
C VAL A 297 -1.80 27.37 4.14
N ASN A 298 -1.61 27.09 5.43
CA ASN A 298 -1.12 28.08 6.41
C ASN A 298 0.36 28.44 6.20
N LEU A 299 1.13 27.65 5.46
CA LEU A 299 2.52 27.98 5.13
C LEU A 299 2.66 29.16 4.14
N SER A 300 1.55 29.72 3.63
CA SER A 300 1.47 30.92 2.76
C SER A 300 2.27 30.87 1.45
N LEU A 301 2.85 29.72 1.13
CA LEU A 301 3.71 29.52 -0.05
C LEU A 301 2.98 28.78 -1.19
N ILE A 302 1.72 28.39 -0.94
CA ILE A 302 1.00 27.48 -1.82
C ILE A 302 -0.20 28.21 -2.39
N HIS A 303 -0.19 28.45 -3.68
CA HIS A 303 -1.38 28.72 -4.44
C HIS A 303 -2.12 27.41 -4.64
N ILE A 304 -3.03 27.06 -3.70
CA ILE A 304 -3.99 26.00 -3.95
C ILE A 304 -4.99 26.60 -4.92
N SER A 305 -4.82 26.28 -6.19
CA SER A 305 -5.83 26.55 -7.18
C SER A 305 -6.97 25.56 -6.93
N GLU A 306 -7.95 25.97 -6.11
CA GLU A 306 -9.26 25.35 -6.25
C GLU A 306 -9.75 25.69 -7.66
N PRO A 307 -10.06 24.71 -8.49
CA PRO A 307 -10.93 24.98 -9.61
C PRO A 307 -12.29 25.31 -9.00
N THR A 308 -12.50 26.61 -8.72
CA THR A 308 -13.83 27.11 -8.40
C THR A 308 -14.79 26.51 -9.42
N ARG A 309 -16.01 26.17 -9.02
CA ARG A 309 -17.06 25.42 -9.75
C ARG A 309 -17.13 25.59 -11.28
N ARG A 310 -16.59 26.66 -11.85
CA ARG A 310 -16.52 26.91 -13.29
C ARG A 310 -15.40 26.15 -14.02
N TYR A 311 -14.27 25.89 -13.38
CA TYR A 311 -13.10 25.28 -14.03
C TYR A 311 -12.99 23.77 -13.79
N ALA A 312 -13.54 23.22 -12.68
CA ALA A 312 -13.57 21.78 -12.46
C ALA A 312 -14.31 21.03 -13.57
N ILE A 313 -15.42 21.61 -14.05
CA ILE A 313 -16.19 21.06 -15.17
C ILE A 313 -15.43 21.22 -16.49
N SER A 314 -14.74 22.35 -16.72
CA SER A 314 -13.94 22.53 -17.93
C SER A 314 -12.65 21.71 -17.93
N TYR A 315 -12.04 21.43 -16.77
CA TYR A 315 -10.89 20.52 -16.67
C TYR A 315 -11.30 19.06 -16.93
N ALA A 316 -12.42 18.62 -16.37
CA ALA A 316 -12.99 17.30 -16.64
C ALA A 316 -13.43 17.15 -18.13
N VAL A 317 -14.10 18.16 -18.69
CA VAL A 317 -14.50 18.21 -20.11
C VAL A 317 -13.28 18.33 -21.02
N PHE A 318 -12.21 18.97 -20.55
CA PHE A 318 -10.96 19.12 -21.28
C PHE A 318 -10.19 17.81 -21.42
N CYS A 319 -10.11 17.02 -20.37
CA CYS A 319 -9.46 15.69 -20.41
C CYS A 319 -10.26 14.65 -21.22
N LEU A 320 -11.56 14.91 -21.50
CA LEU A 320 -12.43 14.05 -22.31
C LEU A 320 -12.51 14.46 -23.79
N LYS A 321 -11.91 15.56 -24.22
CA LYS A 321 -11.76 15.97 -25.62
C LYS A 321 -10.36 15.68 -26.14
#